data_37eb916013f5b1ee6cc4c1d7c73e6c88
#
_entry.id   37eb916013f5b1ee6cc4c1d7c73e6c88
#
_cell.length_a   1.000
_cell.length_b   1.000
_cell.length_c   1.000
_cell.angle_alpha   90.00
_cell.angle_beta   90.00
_cell.angle_gamma   90.00
#
_symmetry.space_group_name_H-M   'P 1'
#
loop_
_entity.id
_entity.type
_entity.pdbx_description
1 polymer ?
#
loop_
_entity_poly.entity_id
_entity_poly.type
_entity_poly.pdbx_seq_one_letter_code
_entity_poly.pdbx_strand_id
1 'polypeptide(L)'
;MIHSFVFSEGKLVSRDLELEALRLVHGDKGLILWVDLDQPTEEEIKLILEGVFNFHPLAIEDCVTPSSLPKIEDYEDYLFMVTHAVDFSRTDKFATTELDLFLGKEFLVTFHRSPLRSVATALERITKSTARGPDRLAHTLLDHLVDNYQPVMDELRAELEELEENVLARDSAQQKLVNELLSVRGDFSRLRTIVRPQRDVIDRLARGDSKFIRPLLLPYFRDLRDNLARLEDTAVNYHERLMMAFDIYLNKAAFEANEGIKFLTALTAVTLPAVLVGGWYGMNFEHMPELKSPHGYYYACGLTLLSTLLMVVYLKRKRWF
;
A
#
# COMPACT_ATOMS: atom_id res chain seq x y z
N MET A 1 -16.86 -8.87 22.89
CA MET A 1 -18.32 -9.21 22.90
C MET A 1 -18.55 -10.43 22.03
N ILE A 2 -19.48 -11.32 22.43
CA ILE A 2 -19.81 -12.54 21.68
C ILE A 2 -21.19 -12.35 21.06
N HIS A 3 -21.27 -12.46 19.74
CA HIS A 3 -22.53 -12.51 19.03
C HIS A 3 -22.76 -13.90 18.44
N SER A 4 -23.93 -14.44 18.56
CA SER A 4 -24.26 -15.74 18.01
C SER A 4 -25.53 -15.70 17.18
N PHE A 5 -25.52 -16.45 16.09
CA PHE A 5 -26.63 -16.51 15.13
C PHE A 5 -26.89 -17.96 14.75
N VAL A 6 -28.12 -18.41 14.92
CA VAL A 6 -28.54 -19.76 14.56
C VAL A 6 -29.48 -19.72 13.38
N PHE A 7 -29.19 -20.53 12.39
CA PHE A 7 -30.02 -20.64 11.18
C PHE A 7 -30.55 -22.06 11.05
N SER A 8 -31.83 -22.16 10.70
CA SER A 8 -32.49 -23.41 10.29
C SER A 8 -33.13 -23.21 8.94
N GLU A 9 -32.93 -24.15 8.01
CA GLU A 9 -33.43 -24.07 6.63
C GLU A 9 -33.09 -22.72 5.92
N GLY A 10 -31.96 -22.13 6.34
CA GLY A 10 -31.49 -20.85 5.81
C GLY A 10 -32.13 -19.59 6.41
N LYS A 11 -33.01 -19.71 7.39
CA LYS A 11 -33.61 -18.59 8.11
C LYS A 11 -32.97 -18.42 9.49
N LEU A 12 -32.79 -17.19 9.91
CA LEU A 12 -32.32 -16.87 11.25
C LEU A 12 -33.43 -17.26 12.26
N VAL A 13 -33.12 -18.16 13.18
CA VAL A 13 -34.04 -18.70 14.19
C VAL A 13 -33.77 -18.09 15.56
N SER A 14 -32.50 -17.86 15.91
CA SER A 14 -32.11 -17.29 17.20
C SER A 14 -30.86 -16.42 17.11
N ARG A 15 -30.71 -15.51 18.06
CA ARG A 15 -29.54 -14.63 18.24
C ARG A 15 -29.11 -14.62 19.70
N ASP A 16 -27.80 -14.36 19.90
CA ASP A 16 -27.17 -14.09 21.20
C ASP A 16 -27.54 -15.15 22.25
N LEU A 17 -27.21 -16.41 21.92
CA LEU A 17 -27.46 -17.57 22.76
C LEU A 17 -26.57 -17.55 24.02
N GLU A 18 -27.12 -18.01 25.12
CA GLU A 18 -26.33 -18.34 26.32
C GLU A 18 -25.36 -19.52 26.05
N LEU A 19 -24.27 -19.59 26.82
CA LEU A 19 -23.18 -20.53 26.60
C LEU A 19 -23.65 -21.99 26.57
N GLU A 20 -24.57 -22.38 27.46
CA GLU A 20 -25.12 -23.73 27.50
C GLU A 20 -25.91 -24.09 26.25
N ALA A 21 -26.66 -23.11 25.73
CA ALA A 21 -27.40 -23.26 24.49
C ALA A 21 -26.45 -23.35 23.25
N LEU A 22 -25.33 -22.60 23.24
CA LEU A 22 -24.30 -22.70 22.21
C LEU A 22 -23.72 -24.13 22.13
N ARG A 23 -23.42 -24.75 23.22
CA ARG A 23 -22.92 -26.15 23.28
C ARG A 23 -23.92 -27.15 22.71
N LEU A 24 -25.21 -26.96 23.01
CA LEU A 24 -26.27 -27.82 22.49
C LEU A 24 -26.44 -27.67 20.97
N VAL A 25 -26.47 -26.43 20.51
CA VAL A 25 -26.62 -26.12 19.07
C VAL A 25 -25.42 -26.60 18.25
N HIS A 26 -24.18 -26.47 18.78
CA HIS A 26 -22.99 -26.97 18.12
C HIS A 26 -23.03 -28.47 17.81
N GLY A 27 -23.73 -29.26 18.64
CA GLY A 27 -23.93 -30.71 18.44
C GLY A 27 -25.07 -31.08 17.49
N ASP A 28 -25.92 -30.14 17.05
CA ASP A 28 -27.12 -30.40 16.23
C ASP A 28 -26.81 -30.28 14.74
N LYS A 29 -26.97 -31.40 14.00
CA LYS A 29 -26.69 -31.48 12.53
C LYS A 29 -27.71 -30.76 11.64
N GLY A 30 -28.81 -30.27 12.20
CA GLY A 30 -29.85 -29.56 11.45
C GLY A 30 -29.73 -28.04 11.48
N LEU A 31 -28.82 -27.52 12.30
CA LEU A 31 -28.65 -26.11 12.55
C LEU A 31 -27.30 -25.61 12.02
N ILE A 32 -27.27 -24.38 11.56
CA ILE A 32 -26.03 -23.67 11.22
C ILE A 32 -25.77 -22.64 12.30
N LEU A 33 -24.62 -22.72 12.92
CA LEU A 33 -24.21 -21.80 13.97
C LEU A 33 -23.14 -20.84 13.44
N TRP A 34 -23.36 -19.54 13.56
CA TRP A 34 -22.32 -18.53 13.40
C TRP A 34 -22.08 -17.82 14.72
N VAL A 35 -20.82 -17.82 15.17
CA VAL A 35 -20.39 -17.10 16.37
C VAL A 35 -19.36 -16.06 15.93
N ASP A 36 -19.62 -14.80 16.26
CA ASP A 36 -18.73 -13.69 16.00
C ASP A 36 -18.13 -13.16 17.31
N LEU A 37 -16.81 -13.18 17.39
CA LEU A 37 -16.02 -12.70 18.52
C LEU A 37 -15.45 -11.32 18.20
N ASP A 38 -16.23 -10.28 18.51
CA ASP A 38 -15.82 -8.88 18.34
C ASP A 38 -15.08 -8.39 19.58
N GLN A 39 -13.78 -8.13 19.47
CA GLN A 39 -12.92 -7.66 20.54
C GLN A 39 -13.09 -8.49 21.84
N PRO A 40 -12.97 -9.83 21.76
CA PRO A 40 -13.22 -10.67 22.90
C PRO A 40 -12.18 -10.50 24.00
N THR A 41 -12.60 -10.71 25.25
CA THR A 41 -11.70 -10.82 26.40
C THR A 41 -11.00 -12.18 26.40
N GLU A 42 -9.91 -12.31 27.17
CA GLU A 42 -9.19 -13.59 27.31
C GLU A 42 -10.12 -14.70 27.88
N GLU A 43 -11.05 -14.34 28.74
CA GLU A 43 -12.05 -15.27 29.28
C GLU A 43 -13.02 -15.73 28.20
N GLU A 44 -13.52 -14.82 27.36
CA GLU A 44 -14.40 -15.13 26.24
C GLU A 44 -13.69 -16.01 25.18
N ILE A 45 -12.41 -15.75 24.91
CA ILE A 45 -11.58 -16.58 24.01
C ILE A 45 -11.50 -18.01 24.52
N LYS A 46 -11.09 -18.21 25.76
CA LYS A 46 -10.99 -19.54 26.38
C LYS A 46 -12.34 -20.25 26.40
N LEU A 47 -13.38 -19.51 26.76
CA LEU A 47 -14.72 -20.05 26.89
C LEU A 47 -15.26 -20.61 25.58
N ILE A 48 -15.09 -19.86 24.51
CA ILE A 48 -15.63 -20.19 23.18
C ILE A 48 -14.67 -21.09 22.40
N LEU A 49 -13.42 -20.64 22.17
CA LEU A 49 -12.51 -21.35 21.25
C LEU A 49 -12.01 -22.68 21.88
N GLU A 50 -11.71 -22.70 23.19
CA GLU A 50 -11.31 -23.93 23.89
C GLU A 50 -12.51 -24.70 24.43
N GLY A 51 -13.43 -24.02 25.14
CA GLY A 51 -14.48 -24.67 25.91
C GLY A 51 -15.68 -25.17 25.12
N VAL A 52 -16.09 -24.46 24.03
CA VAL A 52 -17.23 -24.86 23.19
C VAL A 52 -16.77 -25.63 21.98
N PHE A 53 -15.81 -25.08 21.20
CA PHE A 53 -15.39 -25.64 19.92
C PHE A 53 -14.17 -26.55 20.02
N ASN A 54 -13.40 -26.49 21.10
CA ASN A 54 -12.17 -27.29 21.30
C ASN A 54 -11.19 -27.18 20.13
N PHE A 55 -10.95 -25.94 19.63
CA PHE A 55 -10.02 -25.70 18.54
C PHE A 55 -8.58 -26.00 18.96
N HIS A 56 -7.75 -26.29 17.97
CA HIS A 56 -6.34 -26.60 18.20
C HIS A 56 -5.60 -25.41 18.83
N PRO A 57 -4.73 -25.63 19.85
CA PRO A 57 -4.03 -24.54 20.53
C PRO A 57 -3.24 -23.62 19.61
N LEU A 58 -2.62 -24.14 18.55
CA LEU A 58 -1.89 -23.31 17.57
C LEU A 58 -2.81 -22.34 16.80
N ALA A 59 -4.03 -22.78 16.43
CA ALA A 59 -4.98 -21.91 15.76
C ALA A 59 -5.50 -20.81 16.70
N ILE A 60 -5.64 -21.12 18.01
CA ILE A 60 -6.00 -20.14 19.03
C ILE A 60 -4.85 -19.14 19.26
N GLU A 61 -3.59 -19.64 19.33
CA GLU A 61 -2.39 -18.79 19.46
C GLU A 61 -2.28 -17.79 18.32
N ASP A 62 -2.54 -18.23 17.08
CA ASP A 62 -2.55 -17.34 15.91
C ASP A 62 -3.59 -16.22 16.03
N CYS A 63 -4.80 -16.50 16.52
CA CYS A 63 -5.80 -15.47 16.79
C CYS A 63 -5.36 -14.48 17.87
N VAL A 64 -4.61 -14.94 18.88
CA VAL A 64 -4.16 -14.12 20.02
C VAL A 64 -2.90 -13.32 19.69
N THR A 65 -2.06 -13.79 18.76
CA THR A 65 -0.80 -13.14 18.38
C THR A 65 -1.03 -12.20 17.20
N PRO A 66 -0.80 -10.87 17.35
CA PRO A 66 -0.99 -9.92 16.25
C PRO A 66 0.01 -10.15 15.11
N SER A 67 -0.42 -9.88 13.88
CA SER A 67 0.39 -9.80 12.66
C SER A 67 0.74 -11.10 11.93
N SER A 68 -0.16 -12.05 11.90
CA SER A 68 -0.06 -13.15 10.96
C SER A 68 -0.32 -12.65 9.52
N LEU A 69 0.42 -13.18 8.55
CA LEU A 69 0.04 -13.01 7.14
C LEU A 69 -1.19 -13.89 6.84
N PRO A 70 -1.99 -13.54 5.82
CA PRO A 70 -3.09 -14.39 5.40
C PRO A 70 -2.62 -15.82 5.16
N LYS A 71 -3.30 -16.78 5.79
CA LYS A 71 -3.00 -18.21 5.70
C LYS A 71 -4.25 -19.06 5.82
N ILE A 72 -4.15 -20.31 5.41
CA ILE A 72 -5.21 -21.30 5.56
C ILE A 72 -4.59 -22.63 6.00
N GLU A 73 -5.16 -23.22 7.05
CA GLU A 73 -4.77 -24.49 7.62
C GLU A 73 -5.97 -25.43 7.70
N ASP A 74 -5.76 -26.69 7.33
CA ASP A 74 -6.82 -27.71 7.34
C ASP A 74 -6.65 -28.59 8.59
N TYR A 75 -7.63 -28.51 9.47
CA TYR A 75 -7.80 -29.40 10.61
C TYR A 75 -8.89 -30.43 10.31
N GLU A 76 -8.91 -31.55 11.04
CA GLU A 76 -9.86 -32.64 10.73
C GLU A 76 -11.33 -32.19 10.68
N ASP A 77 -11.74 -31.30 11.57
CA ASP A 77 -13.13 -30.88 11.75
C ASP A 77 -13.44 -29.48 11.27
N TYR A 78 -12.44 -28.69 10.87
CA TYR A 78 -12.60 -27.32 10.41
C TYR A 78 -11.42 -26.84 9.54
N LEU A 79 -11.65 -25.79 8.77
CA LEU A 79 -10.61 -24.95 8.15
C LEU A 79 -10.38 -23.74 9.05
N PHE A 80 -9.14 -23.46 9.37
CA PHE A 80 -8.72 -22.21 9.96
C PHE A 80 -8.13 -21.28 8.91
N MET A 81 -8.59 -20.04 8.87
CA MET A 81 -8.16 -19.04 7.89
C MET A 81 -7.88 -17.73 8.60
N VAL A 82 -6.73 -17.14 8.30
CA VAL A 82 -6.38 -15.78 8.68
C VAL A 82 -6.50 -14.92 7.41
N THR A 83 -7.30 -13.87 7.49
CA THR A 83 -7.52 -12.91 6.39
C THR A 83 -7.38 -11.48 6.90
N HIS A 84 -7.09 -10.55 6.02
CA HIS A 84 -6.92 -9.15 6.39
C HIS A 84 -7.97 -8.27 5.70
N ALA A 85 -8.67 -7.48 6.49
CA ALA A 85 -9.57 -6.44 6.01
C ALA A 85 -8.84 -5.10 5.96
N VAL A 86 -9.19 -4.26 5.02
CA VAL A 86 -8.76 -2.86 4.95
C VAL A 86 -9.87 -2.00 5.54
N ASP A 87 -9.53 -1.19 6.55
CA ASP A 87 -10.50 -0.28 7.16
C ASP A 87 -10.18 1.18 6.81
N PHE A 88 -11.14 1.84 6.16
CA PHE A 88 -11.06 3.23 5.74
C PHE A 88 -11.25 4.26 6.86
N SER A 89 -11.72 3.84 8.02
CA SER A 89 -12.10 4.76 9.09
C SER A 89 -10.93 5.33 9.88
N ARG A 90 -9.71 4.89 9.60
CA ARG A 90 -8.51 5.28 10.34
C ARG A 90 -7.73 6.39 9.65
N THR A 91 -7.10 7.25 10.45
CA THR A 91 -6.16 8.29 9.99
C THR A 91 -4.92 7.73 9.29
N ASP A 92 -4.59 6.46 9.51
CA ASP A 92 -3.58 5.72 8.74
C ASP A 92 -4.30 5.00 7.59
N LYS A 93 -4.14 5.50 6.38
CA LYS A 93 -4.82 5.07 5.15
C LYS A 93 -4.67 3.58 4.84
N PHE A 94 -3.66 2.93 5.39
CA PHE A 94 -3.35 1.53 5.13
C PHE A 94 -3.29 0.68 6.41
N ALA A 95 -4.19 0.92 7.36
CA ALA A 95 -4.35 0.01 8.50
C ALA A 95 -5.15 -1.22 8.08
N THR A 96 -4.51 -2.38 8.15
CA THR A 96 -5.20 -3.66 7.98
C THR A 96 -5.60 -4.21 9.33
N THR A 97 -6.77 -4.83 9.37
CA THR A 97 -7.29 -5.54 10.55
C THR A 97 -7.46 -7.00 10.20
N GLU A 98 -6.97 -7.85 11.06
CA GLU A 98 -7.06 -9.29 10.93
C GLU A 98 -8.49 -9.78 11.21
N LEU A 99 -8.97 -10.69 10.38
CA LEU A 99 -10.20 -11.45 10.55
C LEU A 99 -9.87 -12.93 10.43
N ASP A 100 -10.05 -13.65 11.54
CA ASP A 100 -9.84 -15.07 11.60
C ASP A 100 -11.16 -15.80 11.45
N LEU A 101 -11.15 -16.88 10.67
CA LEU A 101 -12.34 -17.69 10.42
C LEU A 101 -12.05 -19.16 10.72
N PHE A 102 -12.93 -19.78 11.48
CA PHE A 102 -12.99 -21.24 11.69
C PHE A 102 -14.23 -21.75 10.98
N LEU A 103 -14.05 -22.44 9.87
CA LEU A 103 -15.13 -22.96 9.04
C LEU A 103 -15.29 -24.47 9.22
N GLY A 104 -16.35 -24.87 9.89
CA GLY A 104 -16.77 -26.27 10.04
C GLY A 104 -17.91 -26.65 9.10
N LYS A 105 -18.43 -27.89 9.25
CA LYS A 105 -19.57 -28.37 8.45
C LYS A 105 -20.88 -27.69 8.78
N GLU A 106 -21.12 -27.43 10.08
CA GLU A 106 -22.35 -26.83 10.58
C GLU A 106 -22.11 -25.51 11.31
N PHE A 107 -20.88 -25.01 11.35
CA PHE A 107 -20.56 -23.77 12.03
C PHE A 107 -19.56 -22.89 11.28
N LEU A 108 -19.62 -21.61 11.60
CA LEU A 108 -18.61 -20.60 11.30
C LEU A 108 -18.31 -19.84 12.58
N VAL A 109 -17.04 -19.70 12.94
CA VAL A 109 -16.62 -18.81 14.02
C VAL A 109 -15.73 -17.74 13.39
N THR A 110 -16.00 -16.47 13.72
CA THR A 110 -15.18 -15.32 13.31
C THR A 110 -14.59 -14.66 14.54
N PHE A 111 -13.35 -14.21 14.41
CA PHE A 111 -12.63 -13.53 15.47
C PHE A 111 -11.94 -12.29 14.90
N HIS A 112 -12.13 -11.15 15.55
CA HIS A 112 -11.44 -9.91 15.20
C HIS A 112 -11.23 -9.00 16.41
N ARG A 113 -10.09 -8.30 16.43
CA ARG A 113 -9.67 -7.44 17.55
C ARG A 113 -10.12 -5.98 17.43
N SER A 114 -10.64 -5.62 16.30
CA SER A 114 -11.19 -4.28 16.05
C SER A 114 -12.49 -4.43 15.28
N PRO A 115 -13.45 -3.52 15.44
CA PRO A 115 -14.69 -3.55 14.68
C PRO A 115 -14.40 -3.57 13.17
N LEU A 116 -15.04 -4.48 12.44
CA LEU A 116 -14.89 -4.64 11.00
C LEU A 116 -16.17 -4.28 10.25
N ARG A 117 -16.05 -3.35 9.31
CA ARG A 117 -17.18 -2.98 8.44
C ARG A 117 -17.69 -4.14 7.60
N SER A 118 -16.78 -4.98 7.10
CA SER A 118 -17.12 -6.18 6.34
C SER A 118 -18.01 -7.12 7.15
N VAL A 119 -17.69 -7.36 8.43
CA VAL A 119 -18.49 -8.18 9.33
C VAL A 119 -19.85 -7.53 9.59
N ALA A 120 -19.88 -6.25 9.93
CA ALA A 120 -21.13 -5.52 10.17
C ALA A 120 -22.07 -5.53 8.94
N THR A 121 -21.52 -5.30 7.74
CA THR A 121 -22.29 -5.34 6.49
C THR A 121 -22.79 -6.75 6.16
N ALA A 122 -21.95 -7.78 6.39
CA ALA A 122 -22.35 -9.17 6.22
C ALA A 122 -23.48 -9.55 7.18
N LEU A 123 -23.40 -9.13 8.44
CA LEU A 123 -24.47 -9.34 9.44
C LEU A 123 -25.81 -8.76 8.98
N GLU A 124 -25.82 -7.53 8.48
CA GLU A 124 -27.05 -6.90 7.96
C GLU A 124 -27.65 -7.64 6.75
N ARG A 125 -26.81 -8.13 5.85
CA ARG A 125 -27.26 -8.90 4.68
C ARG A 125 -27.74 -10.29 5.04
N ILE A 126 -27.03 -10.99 5.90
CA ILE A 126 -27.33 -12.36 6.29
C ILE A 126 -28.65 -12.43 7.08
N THR A 127 -28.93 -11.43 7.91
CA THR A 127 -30.21 -11.33 8.61
C THR A 127 -31.41 -11.14 7.67
N LYS A 128 -31.17 -10.63 6.45
CA LYS A 128 -32.20 -10.38 5.41
C LYS A 128 -32.23 -11.45 4.32
N SER A 129 -31.22 -12.34 4.23
CA SER A 129 -31.06 -13.34 3.18
C SER A 129 -31.07 -14.76 3.74
N THR A 130 -31.16 -15.74 2.84
CA THR A 130 -31.18 -17.16 3.22
C THR A 130 -29.73 -17.69 3.36
N ALA A 131 -29.29 -17.94 4.58
CA ALA A 131 -28.01 -18.58 4.90
C ALA A 131 -28.12 -20.11 4.77
N ARG A 132 -27.74 -20.68 3.64
CA ARG A 132 -27.88 -22.13 3.36
C ARG A 132 -26.64 -22.97 3.68
N GLY A 133 -25.72 -22.49 4.51
CA GLY A 133 -24.53 -23.24 4.93
C GLY A 133 -23.43 -22.32 5.46
N PRO A 134 -22.51 -22.84 6.31
CA PRO A 134 -21.40 -22.04 6.85
C PRO A 134 -20.44 -21.53 5.76
N ASP A 135 -20.23 -22.32 4.72
CA ASP A 135 -19.43 -21.96 3.55
C ASP A 135 -20.01 -20.75 2.78
N ARG A 136 -21.35 -20.60 2.73
CA ARG A 136 -22.00 -19.43 2.16
C ARG A 136 -21.81 -18.20 3.03
N LEU A 137 -21.87 -18.38 4.36
CA LEU A 137 -21.58 -17.29 5.30
C LEU A 137 -20.13 -16.82 5.16
N ALA A 138 -19.18 -17.77 5.17
CA ALA A 138 -17.77 -17.47 4.98
C ALA A 138 -17.51 -16.75 3.64
N HIS A 139 -18.11 -17.22 2.54
CA HIS A 139 -18.02 -16.53 1.25
C HIS A 139 -18.54 -15.10 1.34
N THR A 140 -19.71 -14.87 1.93
CA THR A 140 -20.29 -13.52 2.05
C THR A 140 -19.40 -12.57 2.83
N LEU A 141 -18.76 -13.04 3.91
CA LEU A 141 -17.80 -12.26 4.68
C LEU A 141 -16.56 -11.90 3.86
N LEU A 142 -15.97 -12.91 3.20
CA LEU A 142 -14.77 -12.73 2.38
C LEU A 142 -15.02 -11.85 1.14
N ASP A 143 -16.21 -11.93 0.54
CA ASP A 143 -16.64 -11.09 -0.57
C ASP A 143 -16.68 -9.61 -0.18
N HIS A 144 -17.33 -9.29 0.95
CA HIS A 144 -17.34 -7.93 1.47
C HIS A 144 -15.96 -7.44 1.91
N LEU A 145 -15.12 -8.34 2.45
CA LEU A 145 -13.76 -8.00 2.82
C LEU A 145 -12.95 -7.61 1.59
N VAL A 146 -13.08 -8.37 0.49
CA VAL A 146 -12.38 -8.09 -0.77
C VAL A 146 -12.92 -6.85 -1.47
N ASP A 147 -14.24 -6.63 -1.45
CA ASP A 147 -14.85 -5.42 -2.01
C ASP A 147 -14.30 -4.14 -1.37
N ASN A 148 -13.95 -4.19 -0.08
CA ASN A 148 -13.40 -3.04 0.63
C ASN A 148 -11.98 -2.64 0.18
N TYR A 149 -11.27 -3.47 -0.57
CA TYR A 149 -9.98 -3.09 -1.16
C TYR A 149 -10.12 -2.12 -2.33
N GLN A 150 -11.23 -2.16 -3.09
CA GLN A 150 -11.39 -1.33 -4.28
C GLN A 150 -11.34 0.17 -3.97
N PRO A 151 -12.05 0.70 -2.96
CA PRO A 151 -11.94 2.10 -2.59
C PRO A 151 -10.51 2.53 -2.19
N VAL A 152 -9.72 1.64 -1.52
CA VAL A 152 -8.32 1.91 -1.18
C VAL A 152 -7.47 2.04 -2.44
N MET A 153 -7.70 1.16 -3.41
CA MET A 153 -7.01 1.20 -4.70
C MET A 153 -7.33 2.49 -5.47
N ASP A 154 -8.57 2.95 -5.41
CA ASP A 154 -8.99 4.19 -6.07
C ASP A 154 -8.36 5.42 -5.41
N GLU A 155 -8.20 5.44 -4.09
CA GLU A 155 -7.50 6.50 -3.36
C GLU A 155 -6.00 6.50 -3.68
N LEU A 156 -5.34 5.34 -3.62
CA LEU A 156 -3.91 5.20 -3.99
C LEU A 156 -3.65 5.60 -5.45
N ARG A 157 -4.60 5.32 -6.35
CA ARG A 157 -4.54 5.76 -7.73
C ARG A 157 -4.57 7.29 -7.82
N ALA A 158 -5.51 7.93 -7.13
CA ALA A 158 -5.63 9.39 -7.14
C ALA A 158 -4.36 10.07 -6.59
N GLU A 159 -3.79 9.53 -5.51
CA GLU A 159 -2.52 10.03 -4.97
C GLU A 159 -1.35 9.86 -5.96
N LEU A 160 -1.28 8.72 -6.64
CA LEU A 160 -0.27 8.49 -7.66
C LEU A 160 -0.40 9.48 -8.83
N GLU A 161 -1.63 9.74 -9.32
CA GLU A 161 -1.89 10.71 -10.38
C GLU A 161 -1.48 12.13 -9.95
N GLU A 162 -1.78 12.55 -8.73
CA GLU A 162 -1.34 13.83 -8.16
C GLU A 162 0.20 13.91 -8.06
N LEU A 163 0.86 12.83 -7.64
CA LEU A 163 2.33 12.77 -7.57
C LEU A 163 2.97 12.86 -8.95
N GLU A 164 2.42 12.20 -9.97
CA GLU A 164 2.89 12.27 -11.35
C GLU A 164 2.81 13.70 -11.89
N GLU A 165 1.70 14.40 -11.63
CA GLU A 165 1.54 15.82 -11.99
C GLU A 165 2.55 16.72 -11.27
N ASN A 166 2.73 16.51 -9.96
CA ASN A 166 3.66 17.29 -9.14
C ASN A 166 5.13 17.08 -9.56
N VAL A 167 5.52 15.88 -9.99
CA VAL A 167 6.86 15.61 -10.54
C VAL A 167 7.12 16.44 -11.81
N LEU A 168 6.11 16.64 -12.66
CA LEU A 168 6.21 17.40 -13.89
C LEU A 168 6.15 18.91 -13.66
N ALA A 169 5.54 19.39 -12.59
CA ALA A 169 5.43 20.81 -12.25
C ALA A 169 6.81 21.45 -11.98
N ARG A 170 6.93 22.76 -12.31
CA ARG A 170 8.21 23.49 -12.17
C ARG A 170 8.56 23.88 -10.73
N ASP A 171 7.58 24.04 -9.85
CA ASP A 171 7.72 24.64 -8.50
C ASP A 171 7.42 23.69 -7.33
N SER A 172 7.58 22.39 -7.50
CA SER A 172 7.35 21.46 -6.40
C SER A 172 8.46 21.57 -5.34
N ALA A 173 8.06 21.70 -4.06
CA ALA A 173 8.98 21.63 -2.93
C ALA A 173 9.63 20.24 -2.90
N GLN A 174 10.85 20.12 -3.41
CA GLN A 174 11.55 18.87 -3.70
C GLN A 174 11.55 17.87 -2.52
N GLN A 175 11.76 18.36 -1.29
CA GLN A 175 11.82 17.51 -0.11
C GLN A 175 10.45 16.91 0.26
N LYS A 176 9.37 17.67 0.08
CA LYS A 176 8.01 17.21 0.37
C LYS A 176 7.59 16.11 -0.61
N LEU A 177 7.87 16.33 -1.89
CA LEU A 177 7.55 15.38 -2.96
C LEU A 177 8.25 14.02 -2.78
N VAL A 178 9.53 14.02 -2.37
CA VAL A 178 10.24 12.76 -2.08
C VAL A 178 9.59 12.00 -0.93
N ASN A 179 9.20 12.70 0.13
CA ASN A 179 8.55 12.05 1.27
C ASN A 179 7.18 11.45 0.89
N GLU A 180 6.42 12.14 0.06
CA GLU A 180 5.14 11.66 -0.47
C GLU A 180 5.33 10.42 -1.36
N LEU A 181 6.31 10.45 -2.28
CA LEU A 181 6.66 9.29 -3.12
C LEU A 181 7.06 8.07 -2.27
N LEU A 182 7.84 8.27 -1.20
CA LEU A 182 8.24 7.19 -0.30
C LEU A 182 7.07 6.65 0.53
N SER A 183 6.14 7.50 0.94
CA SER A 183 4.92 7.09 1.66
C SER A 183 4.05 6.20 0.78
N VAL A 184 3.68 6.68 -0.40
CA VAL A 184 2.84 5.92 -1.35
C VAL A 184 3.50 4.60 -1.79
N ARG A 185 4.84 4.60 -1.96
CA ARG A 185 5.59 3.36 -2.18
C ARG A 185 5.42 2.37 -1.04
N GLY A 186 5.47 2.85 0.19
CA GLY A 186 5.24 2.04 1.39
C GLY A 186 3.86 1.39 1.38
N ASP A 187 2.83 2.15 1.01
CA ASP A 187 1.45 1.69 0.98
C ASP A 187 1.23 0.61 -0.11
N PHE A 188 1.77 0.80 -1.32
CA PHE A 188 1.75 -0.25 -2.35
C PHE A 188 2.49 -1.52 -1.92
N SER A 189 3.63 -1.38 -1.22
CA SER A 189 4.37 -2.53 -0.71
C SER A 189 3.57 -3.30 0.35
N ARG A 190 2.93 -2.60 1.28
CA ARG A 190 2.05 -3.21 2.31
C ARG A 190 0.87 -3.93 1.67
N LEU A 191 0.18 -3.27 0.73
CA LEU A 191 -0.93 -3.87 -0.01
C LEU A 191 -0.53 -5.20 -0.66
N ARG A 192 0.57 -5.20 -1.40
CA ARG A 192 1.07 -6.39 -2.07
C ARG A 192 1.43 -7.52 -1.11
N THR A 193 2.00 -7.18 0.06
CA THR A 193 2.37 -8.16 1.09
C THR A 193 1.15 -8.90 1.65
N ILE A 194 -0.04 -8.29 1.60
CA ILE A 194 -1.28 -8.85 2.11
C ILE A 194 -2.12 -9.50 1.00
N VAL A 195 -2.32 -8.80 -0.11
CA VAL A 195 -3.23 -9.27 -1.19
C VAL A 195 -2.77 -10.59 -1.79
N ARG A 196 -1.47 -10.78 -1.98
CA ARG A 196 -0.92 -12.00 -2.58
C ARG A 196 -1.17 -13.26 -1.72
N PRO A 197 -0.80 -13.31 -0.42
CA PRO A 197 -1.14 -14.44 0.43
C PRO A 197 -2.65 -14.64 0.58
N GLN A 198 -3.43 -13.56 0.62
CA GLN A 198 -4.89 -13.65 0.70
C GLN A 198 -5.50 -14.29 -0.55
N ARG A 199 -4.99 -13.95 -1.74
CA ARG A 199 -5.36 -14.64 -2.97
C ARG A 199 -5.04 -16.13 -2.91
N ASP A 200 -3.89 -16.51 -2.35
CA ASP A 200 -3.50 -17.91 -2.21
C ASP A 200 -4.43 -18.66 -1.24
N VAL A 201 -4.91 -18.02 -0.18
CA VAL A 201 -5.97 -18.55 0.72
C VAL A 201 -7.25 -18.82 -0.07
N ILE A 202 -7.74 -17.84 -0.82
CA ILE A 202 -8.97 -17.97 -1.61
C ILE A 202 -8.80 -18.99 -2.74
N ASP A 203 -7.63 -19.08 -3.36
CA ASP A 203 -7.34 -20.09 -4.40
C ASP A 203 -7.49 -21.52 -3.86
N ARG A 204 -7.01 -21.79 -2.62
CA ARG A 204 -7.23 -23.11 -2.00
C ARG A 204 -8.72 -23.43 -1.81
N LEU A 205 -9.55 -22.45 -1.43
CA LEU A 205 -10.99 -22.63 -1.31
C LEU A 205 -11.65 -22.87 -2.68
N ALA A 206 -11.16 -22.18 -3.71
CA ALA A 206 -11.69 -22.26 -5.09
C ALA A 206 -11.36 -23.56 -5.84
N ARG A 207 -10.33 -24.31 -5.40
CA ARG A 207 -9.92 -25.60 -6.01
C ARG A 207 -10.94 -26.71 -5.80
N GLY A 208 -11.67 -26.68 -4.70
CA GLY A 208 -12.68 -27.67 -4.38
C GLY A 208 -12.14 -28.93 -3.66
N ASP A 209 -10.91 -28.83 -3.13
CA ASP A 209 -10.28 -29.95 -2.42
C ASP A 209 -10.76 -30.08 -0.96
N SER A 210 -11.47 -29.05 -0.46
CA SER A 210 -11.94 -29.00 0.90
C SER A 210 -13.33 -29.63 1.07
N LYS A 211 -13.48 -30.50 2.06
CA LYS A 211 -14.76 -31.10 2.47
C LYS A 211 -15.75 -30.12 3.11
N PHE A 212 -15.29 -28.89 3.42
CA PHE A 212 -16.10 -27.85 4.07
C PHE A 212 -16.71 -26.88 3.04
N ILE A 213 -16.27 -26.94 1.78
CA ILE A 213 -16.82 -26.11 0.69
C ILE A 213 -17.66 -26.97 -0.25
N ARG A 214 -18.93 -26.64 -0.37
CA ARG A 214 -19.83 -27.35 -1.29
C ARG A 214 -19.53 -27.01 -2.75
N PRO A 215 -19.62 -27.97 -3.67
CA PRO A 215 -19.34 -27.75 -5.10
C PRO A 215 -20.10 -26.58 -5.73
N LEU A 216 -21.32 -26.32 -5.23
CA LEU A 216 -22.16 -25.20 -5.70
C LEU A 216 -21.52 -23.81 -5.47
N LEU A 217 -20.63 -23.68 -4.47
CA LEU A 217 -19.99 -22.41 -4.13
C LEU A 217 -18.64 -22.21 -4.82
N LEU A 218 -18.07 -23.23 -5.44
CA LEU A 218 -16.77 -23.10 -6.12
C LEU A 218 -16.72 -21.98 -7.18
N PRO A 219 -17.77 -21.75 -8.01
CA PRO A 219 -17.76 -20.62 -8.94
C PRO A 219 -17.65 -19.28 -8.25
N TYR A 220 -18.27 -19.09 -7.08
CA TYR A 220 -18.21 -17.88 -6.30
C TYR A 220 -16.82 -17.63 -5.70
N PHE A 221 -16.16 -18.66 -5.17
CA PHE A 221 -14.79 -18.55 -4.69
C PHE A 221 -13.78 -18.30 -5.83
N ARG A 222 -14.05 -18.81 -7.03
CA ARG A 222 -13.24 -18.50 -8.24
C ARG A 222 -13.37 -17.03 -8.62
N ASP A 223 -14.57 -16.48 -8.60
CA ASP A 223 -14.80 -15.05 -8.85
C ASP A 223 -14.07 -14.19 -7.83
N LEU A 224 -14.14 -14.56 -6.56
CA LEU A 224 -13.41 -13.86 -5.49
C LEU A 224 -11.88 -13.91 -5.68
N ARG A 225 -11.34 -15.08 -6.06
CA ARG A 225 -9.91 -15.24 -6.44
C ARG A 225 -9.54 -14.33 -7.61
N ASP A 226 -10.38 -14.27 -8.64
CA ASP A 226 -10.13 -13.48 -9.83
C ASP A 226 -10.20 -11.98 -9.53
N ASN A 227 -11.04 -11.55 -8.58
CA ASN A 227 -11.07 -10.19 -8.06
C ASN A 227 -9.75 -9.84 -7.35
N LEU A 228 -9.25 -10.71 -6.47
CA LEU A 228 -7.96 -10.50 -5.80
C LEU A 228 -6.78 -10.52 -6.78
N ALA A 229 -6.82 -11.35 -7.81
CA ALA A 229 -5.80 -11.35 -8.86
C ALA A 229 -5.76 -10.00 -9.61
N ARG A 230 -6.93 -9.45 -9.96
CA ARG A 230 -7.02 -8.11 -10.59
C ARG A 230 -6.50 -7.01 -9.68
N LEU A 231 -6.78 -7.08 -8.38
CA LEU A 231 -6.24 -6.13 -7.39
C LEU A 231 -4.71 -6.21 -7.30
N GLU A 232 -4.15 -7.43 -7.27
CA GLU A 232 -2.70 -7.64 -7.25
C GLU A 232 -2.04 -7.06 -8.52
N ASP A 233 -2.56 -7.39 -9.70
CA ASP A 233 -2.04 -6.89 -10.98
C ASP A 233 -2.12 -5.35 -11.04
N THR A 234 -3.21 -4.76 -10.57
CA THR A 234 -3.37 -3.31 -10.52
C THR A 234 -2.37 -2.67 -9.57
N ALA A 235 -2.15 -3.27 -8.39
CA ALA A 235 -1.16 -2.78 -7.43
C ALA A 235 0.28 -2.85 -7.99
N VAL A 236 0.61 -3.89 -8.74
CA VAL A 236 1.90 -4.01 -9.44
C VAL A 236 2.06 -2.90 -10.48
N ASN A 237 1.05 -2.69 -11.32
CA ASN A 237 1.07 -1.62 -12.34
C ASN A 237 1.24 -0.23 -11.72
N TYR A 238 0.54 0.06 -10.61
CA TYR A 238 0.68 1.35 -9.93
C TYR A 238 2.05 1.51 -9.28
N HIS A 239 2.61 0.43 -8.72
CA HIS A 239 3.97 0.46 -8.21
C HIS A 239 5.00 0.76 -9.31
N GLU A 240 4.86 0.17 -10.51
CA GLU A 240 5.72 0.44 -11.65
C GLU A 240 5.59 1.89 -12.14
N ARG A 241 4.38 2.43 -12.22
CA ARG A 241 4.14 3.86 -12.55
C ARG A 241 4.81 4.78 -11.52
N LEU A 242 4.69 4.47 -10.23
CA LEU A 242 5.35 5.23 -9.16
C LEU A 242 6.88 5.23 -9.31
N MET A 243 7.47 4.09 -9.65
CA MET A 243 8.92 4.01 -9.91
C MET A 243 9.33 4.83 -11.13
N MET A 244 8.53 4.83 -12.20
CA MET A 244 8.77 5.71 -13.36
C MET A 244 8.68 7.20 -12.98
N ALA A 245 7.70 7.59 -12.17
CA ALA A 245 7.59 8.96 -11.67
C ALA A 245 8.82 9.37 -10.84
N PHE A 246 9.32 8.45 -10.00
CA PHE A 246 10.54 8.67 -9.23
C PHE A 246 11.79 8.84 -10.13
N ASP A 247 11.92 8.02 -11.17
CA ASP A 247 13.02 8.15 -12.15
C ASP A 247 12.95 9.49 -12.92
N ILE A 248 11.75 9.92 -13.30
CA ILE A 248 11.54 11.25 -13.93
C ILE A 248 11.97 12.36 -12.97
N TYR A 249 11.59 12.27 -11.70
CA TYR A 249 12.01 13.23 -10.67
C TYR A 249 13.53 13.31 -10.54
N LEU A 250 14.23 12.16 -10.44
CA LEU A 250 15.70 12.13 -10.33
C LEU A 250 16.38 12.73 -11.58
N ASN A 251 15.88 12.40 -12.77
CA ASN A 251 16.40 12.94 -14.02
C ASN A 251 16.20 14.46 -14.10
N LYS A 252 15.04 14.97 -13.67
CA LYS A 252 14.74 16.40 -13.61
C LYS A 252 15.67 17.13 -12.64
N ALA A 253 15.84 16.58 -11.42
CA ALA A 253 16.75 17.14 -10.42
C ALA A 253 18.21 17.19 -10.92
N ALA A 254 18.66 16.12 -11.59
CA ALA A 254 19.99 16.08 -12.22
C ALA A 254 20.12 17.10 -13.35
N PHE A 255 19.09 17.28 -14.17
CA PHE A 255 19.06 18.27 -15.23
C PHE A 255 19.14 19.71 -14.67
N GLU A 256 18.35 20.04 -13.65
CA GLU A 256 18.36 21.35 -12.97
C GLU A 256 19.73 21.65 -12.33
N ALA A 257 20.32 20.66 -11.66
CA ALA A 257 21.67 20.78 -11.10
C ALA A 257 22.71 21.05 -12.22
N ASN A 258 22.60 20.36 -13.34
CA ASN A 258 23.51 20.54 -14.47
C ASN A 258 23.35 21.90 -15.13
N GLU A 259 22.13 22.43 -15.25
CA GLU A 259 21.87 23.81 -15.72
C GLU A 259 22.49 24.85 -14.76
N GLY A 260 22.40 24.63 -13.45
CA GLY A 260 23.08 25.47 -12.44
C GLY A 260 24.60 25.46 -12.60
N ILE A 261 25.20 24.28 -12.82
CA ILE A 261 26.65 24.15 -13.08
C ILE A 261 27.04 24.85 -14.37
N LYS A 262 26.28 24.69 -15.45
CA LYS A 262 26.50 25.40 -16.72
C LYS A 262 26.49 26.92 -16.54
N PHE A 263 25.49 27.45 -15.81
CA PHE A 263 25.39 28.87 -15.53
C PHE A 263 26.62 29.39 -14.76
N LEU A 264 27.03 28.67 -13.68
CA LEU A 264 28.21 29.07 -12.92
C LEU A 264 29.50 29.01 -13.73
N THR A 265 29.65 27.97 -14.55
CA THR A 265 30.81 27.81 -15.43
C THR A 265 30.84 28.91 -16.51
N ALA A 266 29.69 29.27 -17.12
CA ALA A 266 29.60 30.35 -18.06
C ALA A 266 29.95 31.70 -17.42
N LEU A 267 29.42 31.98 -16.24
CA LEU A 267 29.76 33.20 -15.46
C LEU A 267 31.26 33.29 -15.20
N THR A 268 31.87 32.21 -14.72
CA THR A 268 33.32 32.15 -14.49
C THR A 268 34.14 32.33 -15.76
N ALA A 269 33.74 31.69 -16.87
CA ALA A 269 34.44 31.80 -18.14
C ALA A 269 34.39 33.24 -18.72
N VAL A 270 33.25 33.96 -18.55
CA VAL A 270 33.11 35.35 -18.98
C VAL A 270 33.93 36.31 -18.14
N THR A 271 34.06 36.06 -16.83
CA THR A 271 34.82 36.93 -15.91
C THR A 271 36.35 36.66 -15.93
N LEU A 272 36.76 35.46 -16.31
CA LEU A 272 38.17 35.04 -16.29
C LEU A 272 39.12 35.95 -17.09
N PRO A 273 38.82 36.43 -18.32
CA PRO A 273 39.67 37.34 -19.06
C PRO A 273 39.97 38.64 -18.29
N ALA A 274 38.94 39.22 -17.64
CA ALA A 274 39.12 40.44 -16.85
C ALA A 274 40.01 40.19 -15.61
N VAL A 275 39.83 39.04 -14.94
CA VAL A 275 40.67 38.66 -13.78
C VAL A 275 42.11 38.43 -14.22
N LEU A 276 42.36 37.75 -15.34
CA LEU A 276 43.70 37.45 -15.84
C LEU A 276 44.43 38.74 -16.26
N VAL A 277 43.79 39.61 -17.06
CA VAL A 277 44.38 40.87 -17.48
C VAL A 277 44.63 41.81 -16.30
N GLY A 278 43.61 41.95 -15.41
CA GLY A 278 43.76 42.78 -14.22
C GLY A 278 44.83 42.24 -13.24
N GLY A 279 44.92 40.95 -13.08
CA GLY A 279 45.97 40.29 -12.27
C GLY A 279 47.37 40.48 -12.89
N TRP A 280 47.50 40.30 -14.20
CA TRP A 280 48.77 40.46 -14.91
C TRP A 280 49.31 41.90 -14.80
N TYR A 281 48.53 42.91 -15.11
CA TYR A 281 48.90 44.29 -15.04
C TYR A 281 48.90 44.87 -13.58
N GLY A 282 48.30 44.14 -12.64
CA GLY A 282 48.35 44.46 -11.20
C GLY A 282 49.59 43.91 -10.47
N MET A 283 50.50 43.21 -11.16
CA MET A 283 51.73 42.68 -10.54
C MET A 283 52.76 43.82 -10.32
N ASN A 284 53.45 43.80 -9.20
CA ASN A 284 54.44 44.81 -8.80
C ASN A 284 55.85 44.49 -9.36
N PHE A 285 55.99 44.34 -10.66
CA PHE A 285 57.29 44.20 -11.29
C PHE A 285 57.90 45.58 -11.63
N GLU A 286 59.19 45.79 -11.31
CA GLU A 286 59.88 47.08 -11.57
C GLU A 286 60.05 47.39 -13.03
N HIS A 287 60.11 46.38 -13.90
CA HIS A 287 60.33 46.50 -15.35
C HIS A 287 59.18 45.88 -16.16
N MET A 288 58.05 46.60 -16.25
CA MET A 288 56.97 46.30 -17.16
C MET A 288 56.90 47.41 -18.26
N PRO A 289 57.35 47.12 -19.50
CA PRO A 289 57.43 48.12 -20.54
C PRO A 289 56.08 48.69 -20.94
N GLU A 290 54.99 47.86 -20.84
CA GLU A 290 53.62 48.28 -21.17
C GLU A 290 53.04 49.32 -20.20
N LEU A 291 53.42 49.31 -18.95
CA LEU A 291 52.96 50.29 -17.93
C LEU A 291 53.57 51.70 -18.12
N LYS A 292 54.69 51.82 -18.80
CA LYS A 292 55.34 53.12 -19.14
C LYS A 292 54.78 53.73 -20.42
N SER A 293 53.94 53.02 -21.20
CA SER A 293 53.31 53.52 -22.42
C SER A 293 52.12 54.43 -22.05
N PRO A 294 52.00 55.64 -22.68
CA PRO A 294 50.86 56.52 -22.46
C PRO A 294 49.51 55.89 -22.87
N HIS A 295 49.53 54.83 -23.66
CA HIS A 295 48.33 54.12 -24.13
C HIS A 295 48.16 52.75 -23.44
N GLY A 296 49.00 52.35 -22.50
CA GLY A 296 48.98 51.02 -21.85
C GLY A 296 47.64 50.64 -21.22
N TYR A 297 46.99 51.61 -20.55
CA TYR A 297 45.63 51.38 -20.01
C TYR A 297 44.59 51.06 -21.06
N TYR A 298 44.59 51.77 -22.21
CA TYR A 298 43.64 51.51 -23.32
C TYR A 298 43.88 50.14 -23.96
N TYR A 299 45.15 49.70 -24.06
CA TYR A 299 45.46 48.34 -24.56
C TYR A 299 44.96 47.25 -23.59
N ALA A 300 45.12 47.44 -22.30
CA ALA A 300 44.61 46.47 -21.30
C ALA A 300 43.08 46.37 -21.35
N CYS A 301 42.37 47.53 -21.44
CA CYS A 301 40.93 47.56 -21.57
C CYS A 301 40.46 46.90 -22.89
N GLY A 302 41.14 47.21 -24.01
CA GLY A 302 40.83 46.63 -25.31
C GLY A 302 41.05 45.12 -25.34
N LEU A 303 42.13 44.62 -24.75
CA LEU A 303 42.41 43.20 -24.62
C LEU A 303 41.35 42.47 -23.76
N THR A 304 40.95 43.06 -22.62
CA THR A 304 39.90 42.55 -21.78
C THR A 304 38.57 42.46 -22.51
N LEU A 305 38.15 43.53 -23.18
CA LEU A 305 36.89 43.55 -23.92
C LEU A 305 36.87 42.56 -25.08
N LEU A 306 37.97 42.48 -25.85
CA LEU A 306 38.08 41.58 -27.00
C LEU A 306 38.03 40.09 -26.51
N SER A 307 38.83 39.74 -25.51
CA SER A 307 38.88 38.38 -24.99
C SER A 307 37.56 37.97 -24.30
N THR A 308 36.89 38.85 -23.58
CA THR A 308 35.56 38.63 -23.04
C THR A 308 34.52 38.44 -24.14
N LEU A 309 34.54 39.29 -25.19
CA LEU A 309 33.64 39.14 -26.33
C LEU A 309 33.82 37.80 -27.05
N LEU A 310 35.07 37.39 -27.29
CA LEU A 310 35.40 36.10 -27.88
C LEU A 310 34.87 34.93 -27.03
N MET A 311 35.00 35.02 -25.71
CA MET A 311 34.49 34.02 -24.78
C MET A 311 32.97 33.93 -24.82
N VAL A 312 32.25 35.08 -24.84
CA VAL A 312 30.79 35.11 -24.93
C VAL A 312 30.33 34.51 -26.27
N VAL A 313 30.99 34.86 -27.41
CA VAL A 313 30.68 34.28 -28.72
C VAL A 313 30.93 32.77 -28.76
N TYR A 314 32.02 32.29 -28.12
CA TYR A 314 32.31 30.87 -27.99
C TYR A 314 31.23 30.12 -27.19
N LEU A 315 30.83 30.64 -26.03
CA LEU A 315 29.79 30.04 -25.17
C LEU A 315 28.42 30.03 -25.89
N LYS A 316 28.09 31.13 -26.60
CA LYS A 316 26.86 31.19 -27.40
C LYS A 316 26.84 30.16 -28.53
N ARG A 317 27.97 29.94 -29.22
CA ARG A 317 28.09 28.88 -30.23
C ARG A 317 27.95 27.49 -29.66
N LYS A 318 28.41 27.28 -28.46
CA LYS A 318 28.28 26.00 -27.72
C LYS A 318 26.89 25.81 -27.07
N ARG A 319 25.96 26.73 -27.21
CA ARG A 319 24.62 26.72 -26.59
C ARG A 319 24.66 26.61 -25.06
N TRP A 320 25.60 27.35 -24.46
CA TRP A 320 25.69 27.45 -22.99
C TRP A 320 24.85 28.63 -22.45
N PHE A 321 24.38 29.48 -23.37
CA PHE A 321 23.36 30.53 -23.19
C PHE A 321 22.22 30.30 -24.18
#